data_1ce1b2a3fd8717a87f856dfaef7031f1
#
_entry.id   1ce1b2a3fd8717a87f856dfaef7031f1
#
_cell.length_a   1.000
_cell.length_b   1.000
_cell.length_c   1.000
_cell.angle_alpha   90.00
_cell.angle_beta   90.00
_cell.angle_gamma   90.00
#
_symmetry.space_group_name_H-M   'P 1'
#
loop_
_entity.id
_entity.type
_entity.pdbx_description
1 polymer ?
#
loop_
_entity_poly.entity_id
_entity_poly.type
_entity_poly.pdbx_seq_one_letter_code
_entity_poly.pdbx_strand_id
1 'polypeptide(L)'
;MGLRPLFEDMVKNLSNEWKMPVCSFELYPDLEHLNVEERLAAASELDDKRVIGDAVAAAELTQSNQVAILGFCMGGMYTFKSVASKRFTKHVSFYGIIRVPEVWKSTNQSEPISCLKEGDASSVLAIVGSNDSWTPDEDIGLLESAGVSVVTYKDADHGFVHDPSSPAHRPSDAQDAWSKAKDWVLNTN
;
A
#
# COMPACT_ATOMS: atom_id res chain seq x y z
N MET A 1 -4.37 10.07 -3.13
CA MET A 1 -3.19 9.67 -3.90
C MET A 1 -2.16 10.79 -3.82
N GLY A 2 -0.88 10.43 -3.72
CA GLY A 2 0.20 11.37 -3.48
C GLY A 2 0.25 11.89 -2.04
N LEU A 3 1.30 12.66 -1.72
CA LEU A 3 1.50 13.25 -0.41
C LEU A 3 0.54 14.42 -0.21
N ARG A 4 -0.33 14.33 0.77
CA ARG A 4 -1.35 15.32 1.14
C ARG A 4 -1.37 15.49 2.65
N PRO A 5 -1.96 16.57 3.21
CA PRO A 5 -2.00 16.80 4.65
C PRO A 5 -2.44 15.58 5.47
N LEU A 6 -3.42 14.80 4.98
CA LEU A 6 -3.85 13.55 5.62
C LEU A 6 -2.69 12.57 5.84
N PHE A 7 -1.83 12.38 4.83
CA PHE A 7 -0.70 11.46 4.92
C PHE A 7 0.48 12.05 5.69
N GLU A 8 0.68 13.37 5.63
CA GLU A 8 1.68 14.04 6.47
C GLU A 8 1.34 13.90 7.96
N ASP A 9 0.08 14.06 8.33
CA ASP A 9 -0.37 13.87 9.71
C ASP A 9 -0.32 12.39 10.11
N MET A 10 -0.64 11.47 9.19
CA MET A 10 -0.49 10.03 9.41
C MET A 10 0.97 9.65 9.70
N VAL A 11 1.94 10.17 8.95
CA VAL A 11 3.38 9.95 9.19
C VAL A 11 3.77 10.37 10.60
N LYS A 12 3.34 11.59 11.03
CA LYS A 12 3.60 12.09 12.39
C LYS A 12 2.97 11.19 13.46
N ASN A 13 1.71 10.80 13.26
CA ASN A 13 0.97 9.97 14.20
C ASN A 13 1.60 8.57 14.33
N LEU A 14 1.87 7.91 13.22
CA LEU A 14 2.51 6.59 13.22
C LEU A 14 3.89 6.64 13.88
N SER A 15 4.70 7.64 13.58
CA SER A 15 6.01 7.79 14.21
C SER A 15 5.90 7.96 15.73
N ASN A 16 4.91 8.74 16.19
CA ASN A 16 4.67 8.95 17.62
C ASN A 16 4.12 7.70 18.33
N GLU A 17 3.20 6.98 17.69
CA GLU A 17 2.51 5.82 18.30
C GLU A 17 3.37 4.55 18.26
N TRP A 18 4.08 4.34 17.16
CA TRP A 18 4.89 3.13 16.96
C TRP A 18 6.34 3.30 17.41
N LYS A 19 6.74 4.55 17.80
CA LYS A 19 8.08 4.87 18.30
C LYS A 19 9.20 4.49 17.34
N MET A 20 8.98 4.74 16.05
CA MET A 20 9.94 4.46 14.99
C MET A 20 9.99 5.61 13.97
N PRO A 21 11.09 5.77 13.21
CA PRO A 21 11.12 6.67 12.08
C PRO A 21 10.09 6.27 11.02
N VAL A 22 9.33 7.23 10.53
CA VAL A 22 8.37 7.05 9.43
C VAL A 22 8.62 8.12 8.40
N CYS A 23 8.68 7.74 7.13
CA CYS A 23 8.77 8.65 6.00
C CYS A 23 7.74 8.31 4.94
N SER A 24 7.38 9.31 4.16
CA SER A 24 6.50 9.16 3.00
C SER A 24 7.12 9.92 1.83
N PHE A 25 6.75 9.54 0.62
CA PHE A 25 7.22 10.18 -0.61
C PHE A 25 6.03 10.48 -1.54
N GLU A 26 6.23 11.39 -2.49
CA GLU A 26 5.22 11.78 -3.47
C GLU A 26 5.22 10.80 -4.65
N LEU A 27 4.06 10.23 -4.98
CA LEU A 27 3.89 9.37 -6.15
C LEU A 27 3.93 10.14 -7.47
N TYR A 28 3.56 11.41 -7.44
CA TYR A 28 3.43 12.29 -8.60
C TYR A 28 4.26 13.57 -8.39
N PRO A 29 5.61 13.47 -8.34
CA PRO A 29 6.45 14.66 -8.21
C PRO A 29 6.20 15.60 -9.39
N ASP A 30 6.22 16.91 -9.13
CA ASP A 30 5.91 17.99 -10.06
C ASP A 30 4.43 18.09 -10.49
N LEU A 31 3.57 17.18 -9.99
CA LEU A 31 2.12 17.15 -10.25
C LEU A 31 1.30 17.28 -8.94
N GLU A 32 1.87 17.88 -7.91
CA GLU A 32 1.22 18.04 -6.60
C GLU A 32 -0.03 18.92 -6.67
N HIS A 33 -0.11 19.78 -7.68
CA HIS A 33 -1.26 20.64 -7.93
C HIS A 33 -2.50 19.90 -8.45
N LEU A 34 -2.32 18.67 -8.98
CA LEU A 34 -3.43 17.87 -9.49
C LEU A 34 -4.30 17.32 -8.36
N ASN A 35 -5.60 17.33 -8.57
CA ASN A 35 -6.54 16.66 -7.68
C ASN A 35 -6.49 15.12 -7.81
N VAL A 36 -7.27 14.40 -6.99
CA VAL A 36 -7.23 12.92 -6.98
C VAL A 36 -7.68 12.31 -8.31
N GLU A 37 -8.70 12.87 -8.96
CA GLU A 37 -9.22 12.35 -10.23
C GLU A 37 -8.19 12.55 -11.36
N GLU A 38 -7.55 13.71 -11.41
CA GLU A 38 -6.50 14.01 -12.38
C GLU A 38 -5.29 13.10 -12.19
N ARG A 39 -4.89 12.83 -10.95
CA ARG A 39 -3.81 11.86 -10.65
C ARG A 39 -4.19 10.43 -11.02
N LEU A 40 -5.46 10.04 -10.85
CA LEU A 40 -5.95 8.73 -11.31
C LEU A 40 -5.90 8.63 -12.83
N ALA A 41 -6.26 9.71 -13.55
CA ALA A 41 -6.16 9.75 -15.00
C ALA A 41 -4.71 9.65 -15.51
N ALA A 42 -3.74 10.18 -14.75
CA ALA A 42 -2.31 10.11 -15.04
C ALA A 42 -1.64 8.80 -14.58
N ALA A 43 -2.39 7.84 -14.04
CA ALA A 43 -1.82 6.62 -13.45
C ALA A 43 -1.03 5.76 -14.48
N SER A 44 -1.40 5.81 -15.76
CA SER A 44 -0.64 5.13 -16.83
C SER A 44 0.75 5.72 -17.10
N GLU A 45 1.02 6.94 -16.63
CA GLU A 45 2.32 7.60 -16.78
C GLU A 45 3.30 7.21 -15.66
N LEU A 46 2.84 6.53 -14.62
CA LEU A 46 3.71 6.07 -13.55
C LEU A 46 4.70 5.01 -14.07
N ASP A 47 5.94 5.17 -13.67
CA ASP A 47 7.03 4.25 -13.93
C ASP A 47 7.36 3.49 -12.64
N ASP A 48 7.20 2.17 -12.66
CA ASP A 48 7.46 1.32 -11.48
C ASP A 48 8.89 1.45 -10.98
N LYS A 49 9.86 1.57 -11.89
CA LYS A 49 11.27 1.71 -11.51
C LYS A 49 11.51 3.00 -10.73
N ARG A 50 10.87 4.11 -11.15
CA ARG A 50 10.95 5.38 -10.43
C ARG A 50 10.26 5.26 -9.07
N VAL A 51 9.00 4.81 -9.04
CA VAL A 51 8.21 4.75 -7.80
C VAL A 51 8.85 3.82 -6.76
N ILE A 52 9.33 2.64 -7.18
CA ILE A 52 10.03 1.72 -6.28
C ILE A 52 11.40 2.31 -5.87
N GLY A 53 12.10 3.00 -6.77
CA GLY A 53 13.34 3.71 -6.47
C GLY A 53 13.15 4.79 -5.40
N ASP A 54 12.07 5.58 -5.49
CA ASP A 54 11.73 6.61 -4.51
C ASP A 54 11.37 5.99 -3.14
N ALA A 55 10.64 4.86 -3.15
CA ALA A 55 10.34 4.11 -1.93
C ALA A 55 11.63 3.59 -1.25
N VAL A 56 12.56 3.06 -2.03
CA VAL A 56 13.87 2.60 -1.53
C VAL A 56 14.68 3.78 -0.99
N ALA A 57 14.72 4.91 -1.68
CA ALA A 57 15.40 6.12 -1.22
C ALA A 57 14.80 6.65 0.09
N ALA A 58 13.46 6.64 0.23
CA ALA A 58 12.79 6.98 1.47
C ALA A 58 13.14 6.01 2.62
N ALA A 59 13.29 4.72 2.30
CA ALA A 59 13.72 3.72 3.29
C ALA A 59 15.14 3.99 3.82
N GLU A 60 16.05 4.48 2.99
CA GLU A 60 17.42 4.84 3.41
C GLU A 60 17.44 5.98 4.43
N LEU A 61 16.46 6.90 4.38
CA LEU A 61 16.35 7.99 5.36
C LEU A 61 16.06 7.49 6.78
N THR A 62 15.51 6.29 6.93
CA THR A 62 15.26 5.69 8.25
C THR A 62 16.54 5.21 8.95
N GLN A 63 17.62 5.05 8.20
CA GLN A 63 18.89 4.50 8.67
C GLN A 63 18.76 3.09 9.31
N SER A 64 17.72 2.33 8.90
CA SER A 64 17.44 0.99 9.39
C SER A 64 17.63 -0.06 8.30
N ASN A 65 18.18 -1.21 8.68
CA ASN A 65 18.23 -2.39 7.81
C ASN A 65 16.89 -3.13 7.76
N GLN A 66 16.04 -2.97 8.78
CA GLN A 66 14.71 -3.54 8.83
C GLN A 66 13.70 -2.41 8.62
N VAL A 67 13.10 -2.37 7.44
CA VAL A 67 12.12 -1.35 7.07
C VAL A 67 10.84 -2.03 6.60
N ALA A 68 9.72 -1.58 7.14
CA ALA A 68 8.41 -1.92 6.63
C ALA A 68 7.94 -0.88 5.63
N ILE A 69 7.19 -1.32 4.62
CA ILE A 69 6.44 -0.44 3.72
C ILE A 69 4.95 -0.68 3.89
N LEU A 70 4.17 0.39 3.93
CA LEU A 70 2.71 0.30 3.93
C LEU A 70 2.10 1.28 2.93
N GLY A 71 0.98 0.90 2.35
CA GLY A 71 0.30 1.71 1.36
C GLY A 71 -1.19 1.43 1.26
N PHE A 72 -1.92 2.39 0.68
CA PHE A 72 -3.38 2.38 0.53
C PHE A 72 -3.75 2.46 -0.94
N CYS A 73 -4.74 1.69 -1.40
CA CYS A 73 -5.23 1.75 -2.76
C CYS A 73 -4.08 1.54 -3.78
N MET A 74 -3.80 2.51 -4.63
CA MET A 74 -2.62 2.49 -5.52
C MET A 74 -1.30 2.35 -4.73
N GLY A 75 -1.17 2.99 -3.57
CA GLY A 75 -0.02 2.78 -2.69
C GLY A 75 0.10 1.34 -2.19
N GLY A 76 -1.04 0.68 -1.94
CA GLY A 76 -1.10 -0.75 -1.64
C GLY A 76 -0.69 -1.63 -2.82
N MET A 77 -1.02 -1.24 -4.06
CA MET A 77 -0.49 -1.88 -5.28
C MET A 77 1.04 -1.81 -5.32
N TYR A 78 1.60 -0.63 -5.04
CA TYR A 78 3.05 -0.46 -4.99
C TYR A 78 3.70 -1.19 -3.81
N THR A 79 2.97 -1.40 -2.71
CA THR A 79 3.44 -2.28 -1.64
C THR A 79 3.65 -3.70 -2.14
N PHE A 80 2.73 -4.28 -2.92
CA PHE A 80 2.93 -5.59 -3.55
C PHE A 80 4.11 -5.58 -4.53
N LYS A 81 4.23 -4.56 -5.38
CA LYS A 81 5.31 -4.44 -6.35
C LYS A 81 6.69 -4.30 -5.68
N SER A 82 6.74 -3.66 -4.50
CA SER A 82 8.00 -3.44 -3.78
C SER A 82 8.65 -4.70 -3.24
N VAL A 83 7.93 -5.82 -3.16
CA VAL A 83 8.47 -7.12 -2.72
C VAL A 83 9.66 -7.55 -3.58
N ALA A 84 9.59 -7.31 -4.90
CA ALA A 84 10.67 -7.63 -5.83
C ALA A 84 11.98 -6.85 -5.54
N SER A 85 11.90 -5.68 -4.89
CA SER A 85 13.08 -4.87 -4.54
C SER A 85 13.96 -5.50 -3.46
N LYS A 86 13.40 -6.39 -2.63
CA LYS A 86 14.06 -7.05 -1.48
C LYS A 86 14.61 -6.07 -0.44
N ARG A 87 14.19 -4.79 -0.48
CA ARG A 87 14.63 -3.76 0.47
C ARG A 87 13.82 -3.77 1.75
N PHE A 88 12.56 -4.14 1.65
CA PHE A 88 11.62 -4.10 2.76
C PHE A 88 11.48 -5.48 3.39
N THR A 89 11.46 -5.53 4.73
CA THR A 89 11.32 -6.78 5.49
C THR A 89 9.88 -7.12 5.80
N LYS A 90 8.98 -6.14 5.82
CA LYS A 90 7.55 -6.28 6.03
C LYS A 90 6.77 -5.36 5.09
N HIS A 91 5.63 -5.84 4.63
CA HIS A 91 4.77 -5.14 3.69
C HIS A 91 3.33 -5.16 4.22
N VAL A 92 2.65 -4.01 4.25
CA VAL A 92 1.23 -3.92 4.63
C VAL A 92 0.47 -3.18 3.52
N SER A 93 -0.41 -3.89 2.86
CA SER A 93 -1.25 -3.36 1.79
C SER A 93 -2.68 -3.21 2.28
N PHE A 94 -3.17 -1.98 2.39
CA PHE A 94 -4.56 -1.68 2.69
C PHE A 94 -5.32 -1.52 1.37
N TYR A 95 -6.25 -2.43 1.11
CA TYR A 95 -7.07 -2.48 -0.12
C TYR A 95 -6.26 -2.13 -1.38
N GLY A 96 -5.04 -2.69 -1.46
CA GLY A 96 -4.16 -2.49 -2.60
C GLY A 96 -4.70 -3.19 -3.84
N ILE A 97 -4.64 -2.49 -4.97
CA ILE A 97 -5.08 -3.02 -6.25
C ILE A 97 -4.17 -4.17 -6.67
N ILE A 98 -4.76 -5.33 -6.93
CA ILE A 98 -4.03 -6.60 -7.12
C ILE A 98 -3.66 -6.82 -8.59
N ARG A 99 -4.47 -6.31 -9.52
CA ARG A 99 -4.20 -6.26 -10.96
C ARG A 99 -4.17 -4.81 -11.43
N VAL A 100 -3.22 -4.47 -12.29
CA VAL A 100 -3.20 -3.13 -12.88
C VAL A 100 -4.46 -2.95 -13.75
N PRO A 101 -5.31 -1.94 -13.45
CA PRO A 101 -6.48 -1.65 -14.27
C PRO A 101 -6.09 -1.38 -15.72
N GLU A 102 -6.88 -1.80 -16.70
CA GLU A 102 -6.57 -1.66 -18.12
C GLU A 102 -6.22 -0.21 -18.52
N VAL A 103 -6.94 0.76 -17.93
CA VAL A 103 -6.72 2.19 -18.21
C VAL A 103 -5.43 2.75 -17.59
N TRP A 104 -4.77 2.00 -16.70
CA TRP A 104 -3.48 2.37 -16.10
C TRP A 104 -2.30 1.62 -16.70
N LYS A 105 -2.55 0.58 -17.48
CA LYS A 105 -1.48 -0.25 -18.06
C LYS A 105 -0.57 0.57 -18.97
N SER A 106 0.71 0.35 -18.81
CA SER A 106 1.76 0.86 -19.68
C SER A 106 2.93 -0.11 -19.73
N THR A 107 3.89 0.13 -20.60
CA THR A 107 5.12 -0.67 -20.71
C THR A 107 6.03 -0.53 -19.49
N ASN A 108 5.80 0.50 -18.67
CA ASN A 108 6.61 0.80 -17.47
C ASN A 108 5.97 0.27 -16.19
N GLN A 109 4.87 -0.49 -16.30
CA GLN A 109 4.16 -1.05 -15.15
C GLN A 109 4.06 -2.57 -15.24
N SER A 110 4.51 -3.23 -14.19
CA SER A 110 4.40 -4.67 -13.99
C SER A 110 3.12 -5.03 -13.25
N GLU A 111 2.62 -6.24 -13.43
CA GLU A 111 1.52 -6.75 -12.62
C GLU A 111 2.00 -7.04 -11.18
N PRO A 112 1.27 -6.60 -10.13
CA PRO A 112 1.63 -6.84 -8.74
C PRO A 112 1.89 -8.32 -8.41
N ILE A 113 1.06 -9.22 -8.94
CA ILE A 113 1.21 -10.67 -8.76
C ILE A 113 2.54 -11.20 -9.32
N SER A 114 3.05 -10.61 -10.40
CA SER A 114 4.35 -10.99 -10.95
C SER A 114 5.48 -10.57 -10.00
N CYS A 115 5.40 -9.36 -9.46
CA CYS A 115 6.40 -8.86 -8.51
C CYS A 115 6.43 -9.67 -7.20
N LEU A 116 5.27 -10.14 -6.71
CA LEU A 116 5.18 -11.02 -5.53
C LEU A 116 5.96 -12.33 -5.72
N LYS A 117 5.98 -12.87 -6.95
CA LYS A 117 6.71 -14.11 -7.29
C LYS A 117 8.22 -13.93 -7.36
N GLU A 118 8.71 -12.69 -7.48
CA GLU A 118 10.13 -12.37 -7.57
C GLU A 118 10.80 -12.17 -6.20
N GLY A 119 10.01 -12.11 -5.13
CA GLY A 119 10.49 -11.92 -3.76
C GLY A 119 9.76 -12.79 -2.74
N ASP A 120 9.77 -12.37 -1.49
CA ASP A 120 9.12 -13.08 -0.37
C ASP A 120 7.69 -12.59 -0.14
N ALA A 121 6.71 -13.21 -0.78
CA ALA A 121 5.30 -12.88 -0.59
C ALA A 121 4.79 -13.15 0.83
N SER A 122 5.46 -14.02 1.62
CA SER A 122 5.09 -14.27 3.02
C SER A 122 5.37 -13.07 3.94
N SER A 123 6.16 -12.09 3.48
CA SER A 123 6.40 -10.83 4.17
C SER A 123 5.21 -9.85 4.07
N VAL A 124 4.16 -10.19 3.32
CA VAL A 124 3.05 -9.29 3.00
C VAL A 124 1.82 -9.61 3.82
N LEU A 125 1.23 -8.57 4.44
CA LEU A 125 -0.12 -8.55 4.97
C LEU A 125 -1.00 -7.71 4.04
N ALA A 126 -2.02 -8.31 3.46
CA ALA A 126 -3.06 -7.64 2.69
C ALA A 126 -4.33 -7.49 3.56
N ILE A 127 -4.82 -6.27 3.69
CA ILE A 127 -6.05 -5.91 4.40
C ILE A 127 -7.06 -5.46 3.37
N VAL A 128 -8.15 -6.19 3.20
CA VAL A 128 -9.14 -5.99 2.13
C VAL A 128 -10.56 -5.95 2.67
N GLY A 129 -11.46 -5.33 1.92
CA GLY A 129 -12.90 -5.34 2.19
C GLY A 129 -13.62 -6.34 1.28
N SER A 130 -14.61 -7.07 1.79
CA SER A 130 -15.36 -8.05 0.96
C SER A 130 -16.36 -7.40 -0.01
N ASN A 131 -16.62 -6.10 0.12
CA ASN A 131 -17.49 -5.34 -0.79
C ASN A 131 -16.70 -4.39 -1.70
N ASP A 132 -15.37 -4.55 -1.74
CA ASP A 132 -14.48 -3.70 -2.52
C ASP A 132 -14.36 -4.21 -3.97
N SER A 133 -14.97 -3.48 -4.91
CA SER A 133 -14.91 -3.81 -6.34
C SER A 133 -13.52 -3.71 -6.97
N TRP A 134 -12.55 -3.04 -6.31
CA TRP A 134 -11.16 -2.96 -6.76
C TRP A 134 -10.32 -4.16 -6.33
N THR A 135 -10.83 -4.96 -5.38
CA THR A 135 -10.16 -6.16 -4.87
C THR A 135 -11.13 -7.35 -4.86
N PRO A 136 -11.61 -7.81 -6.03
CA PRO A 136 -12.59 -8.89 -6.12
C PRO A 136 -12.03 -10.22 -5.57
N ASP A 137 -12.93 -11.10 -5.11
CA ASP A 137 -12.57 -12.40 -4.49
C ASP A 137 -11.60 -13.23 -5.33
N GLU A 138 -11.74 -13.20 -6.67
CA GLU A 138 -10.82 -13.90 -7.58
C GLU A 138 -9.38 -13.40 -7.40
N ASP A 139 -9.19 -12.09 -7.28
CA ASP A 139 -7.88 -11.48 -7.12
C ASP A 139 -7.32 -11.70 -5.70
N ILE A 140 -8.19 -11.68 -4.68
CA ILE A 140 -7.81 -12.07 -3.31
C ILE A 140 -7.27 -13.51 -3.29
N GLY A 141 -7.93 -14.45 -3.99
CA GLY A 141 -7.46 -15.82 -4.12
C GLY A 141 -6.07 -15.94 -4.77
N LEU A 142 -5.69 -15.00 -5.65
CA LEU A 142 -4.34 -14.97 -6.20
C LEU A 142 -3.29 -14.55 -5.17
N LEU A 143 -3.62 -13.60 -4.28
CA LEU A 143 -2.73 -13.20 -3.18
C LEU A 143 -2.47 -14.37 -2.24
N GLU A 144 -3.53 -15.07 -1.81
CA GLU A 144 -3.43 -16.24 -0.93
C GLU A 144 -2.60 -17.35 -1.58
N SER A 145 -2.84 -17.60 -2.86
CA SER A 145 -2.08 -18.61 -3.64
C SER A 145 -0.60 -18.24 -3.80
N ALA A 146 -0.27 -16.95 -3.76
CA ALA A 146 1.11 -16.46 -3.79
C ALA A 146 1.80 -16.53 -2.41
N GLY A 147 1.08 -16.83 -1.33
CA GLY A 147 1.61 -16.90 0.02
C GLY A 147 1.46 -15.61 0.85
N VAL A 148 0.66 -14.66 0.38
CA VAL A 148 0.33 -13.43 1.11
C VAL A 148 -0.63 -13.75 2.26
N SER A 149 -0.40 -13.17 3.43
CA SER A 149 -1.37 -13.20 4.54
C SER A 149 -2.51 -12.22 4.25
N VAL A 150 -3.75 -12.71 4.20
CA VAL A 150 -4.91 -11.87 3.89
C VAL A 150 -5.84 -11.75 5.09
N VAL A 151 -6.32 -10.53 5.37
CA VAL A 151 -7.37 -10.23 6.34
C VAL A 151 -8.50 -9.54 5.61
N THR A 152 -9.67 -10.19 5.57
CA THR A 152 -10.86 -9.68 4.91
C THR A 152 -11.85 -9.13 5.93
N TYR A 153 -12.31 -7.89 5.74
CA TYR A 153 -13.35 -7.25 6.54
C TYR A 153 -14.70 -7.37 5.83
N LYS A 154 -15.62 -8.05 6.48
CA LYS A 154 -16.96 -8.31 5.93
C LYS A 154 -17.71 -7.00 5.66
N ASP A 155 -18.31 -6.91 4.47
CA ASP A 155 -19.11 -5.76 4.01
C ASP A 155 -18.35 -4.42 4.01
N ALA A 156 -17.01 -4.42 4.15
CA ALA A 156 -16.20 -3.22 4.00
C ALA A 156 -15.97 -2.92 2.52
N ASP A 157 -16.07 -1.64 2.16
CA ASP A 157 -15.83 -1.11 0.82
C ASP A 157 -14.40 -0.54 0.71
N HIS A 158 -14.02 -0.12 -0.49
CA HIS A 158 -12.72 0.50 -0.74
C HIS A 158 -12.49 1.74 0.14
N GLY A 159 -11.31 1.86 0.74
CA GLY A 159 -10.94 3.06 1.51
C GLY A 159 -11.49 3.12 2.94
N PHE A 160 -11.92 2.00 3.52
CA PHE A 160 -12.58 1.96 4.82
C PHE A 160 -11.68 2.30 6.03
N VAL A 161 -10.35 2.44 5.86
CA VAL A 161 -9.38 2.57 6.97
C VAL A 161 -8.81 3.97 7.15
N HIS A 162 -8.27 4.58 6.08
CA HIS A 162 -7.26 5.64 6.21
C HIS A 162 -7.82 7.06 6.36
N ASP A 163 -9.06 7.30 5.96
CA ASP A 163 -9.65 8.65 5.96
C ASP A 163 -10.95 8.68 6.78
N PRO A 164 -10.91 9.20 8.01
CA PRO A 164 -12.12 9.30 8.86
C PRO A 164 -13.23 10.17 8.27
N SER A 165 -12.92 11.03 7.29
CA SER A 165 -13.92 11.86 6.61
C SER A 165 -14.60 11.15 5.44
N SER A 166 -14.08 10.00 5.01
CA SER A 166 -14.64 9.21 3.92
C SER A 166 -15.97 8.56 4.31
N PRO A 167 -16.99 8.58 3.46
CA PRO A 167 -18.23 7.83 3.66
C PRO A 167 -18.02 6.30 3.81
N ALA A 168 -16.94 5.77 3.24
CA ALA A 168 -16.58 4.37 3.35
C ALA A 168 -15.89 4.02 4.69
N HIS A 169 -15.51 5.02 5.50
CA HIS A 169 -14.77 4.79 6.74
C HIS A 169 -15.56 3.98 7.76
N ARG A 170 -14.93 2.96 8.32
CA ARG A 170 -15.51 2.06 9.32
C ARG A 170 -14.65 2.07 10.58
N PRO A 171 -14.97 2.90 11.59
CA PRO A 171 -14.08 3.17 12.72
C PRO A 171 -13.58 1.94 13.46
N SER A 172 -14.47 0.97 13.76
CA SER A 172 -14.11 -0.27 14.45
C SER A 172 -13.16 -1.15 13.63
N ASP A 173 -13.48 -1.33 12.33
CA ASP A 173 -12.67 -2.13 11.42
C ASP A 173 -11.33 -1.45 11.13
N ALA A 174 -11.33 -0.12 11.02
CA ALA A 174 -10.11 0.67 10.86
C ALA A 174 -9.17 0.51 12.07
N GLN A 175 -9.71 0.59 13.30
CA GLN A 175 -8.94 0.39 14.52
C GLN A 175 -8.32 -1.01 14.58
N ASP A 176 -9.08 -2.05 14.27
CA ASP A 176 -8.60 -3.43 14.24
C ASP A 176 -7.57 -3.65 13.12
N ALA A 177 -7.80 -3.09 11.93
CA ALA A 177 -6.89 -3.15 10.79
C ALA A 177 -5.52 -2.51 11.12
N TRP A 178 -5.54 -1.33 11.76
CA TRP A 178 -4.31 -0.68 12.23
C TRP A 178 -3.59 -1.47 13.33
N SER A 179 -4.32 -2.12 14.24
CA SER A 179 -3.71 -3.01 15.25
C SER A 179 -2.98 -4.18 14.59
N LYS A 180 -3.64 -4.85 13.64
CA LYS A 180 -3.03 -5.94 12.87
C LYS A 180 -1.80 -5.51 12.07
N ALA A 181 -1.88 -4.33 11.43
CA ALA A 181 -0.76 -3.76 10.71
C ALA A 181 0.43 -3.48 11.64
N LYS A 182 0.17 -2.91 12.82
CA LYS A 182 1.19 -2.66 13.84
C LYS A 182 1.85 -3.96 14.32
N ASP A 183 1.04 -4.96 14.65
CA ASP A 183 1.54 -6.26 15.08
C ASP A 183 2.38 -6.92 14.00
N TRP A 184 1.96 -6.83 12.73
CA TRP A 184 2.71 -7.36 11.60
C TRP A 184 4.08 -6.71 11.42
N VAL A 185 4.13 -5.38 11.57
CA VAL A 185 5.38 -4.60 11.42
C VAL A 185 6.32 -4.80 12.60
N LEU A 186 5.80 -4.87 13.83
CA LEU A 186 6.61 -4.90 15.05
C LEU A 186 7.02 -6.31 15.49
N ASN A 187 6.26 -7.34 15.11
CA ASN A 187 6.60 -8.72 15.47
C ASN A 187 7.68 -9.24 14.51
N THR A 188 8.91 -9.24 14.98
CA THR A 188 10.05 -9.93 14.37
C THR A 188 10.01 -11.40 14.81
N ASN A 189 9.27 -12.23 14.08
CA ASN A 189 9.43 -13.68 14.17
C ASN A 189 10.44 -14.16 13.17
#